data_87171dcb7ffdc22cfd19dc202b737fe7
#
_entry.id   87171dcb7ffdc22cfd19dc202b737fe7
#
_cell.length_a   1.000
_cell.length_b   1.000
_cell.length_c   1.000
_cell.angle_alpha   90.00
_cell.angle_beta   90.00
_cell.angle_gamma   90.00
#
_symmetry.space_group_name_H-M   'P 1'
#
loop_
_entity.id
_entity.type
_entity.pdbx_description
1 polymer ?
#
loop_
_entity_poly.entity_id
_entity_poly.type
_entity_poly.pdbx_seq_one_letter_code
_entity_poly.pdbx_strand_id
1 'polypeptide(L)'
;MSKKKSGRRVWRGVTTATASLLALSVCASTVVDGFRTDIDKFLGTKSTKLVTEDSDGTDLYTFKSDYTSTTELLHGIQDVGERMSEEGSVLLKNNGALPLTQDETQKITLLGFSSYYPVQGGDMGSSLVENTGTDADTVDMVGAFKAKGFGLNQTVADMYEALQPTFKSEVQSWGGTIEYNHITAPSTTGVFSSKEPSQAALDGQNATWKDSMNDNNVMIVTIARSASENGTYQPGTAGVDPTQNLNQTDPLGLSDDERDLINAAVTAKAANGGKVIVLLNNVSAMEVQEIEDNVGVDAILQVGLPGGYGFYGVADILSGAVLSLIHISEPTRRVVIS
;
A
#
# COMPACT_ATOMS: atom_id res chain seq x y z
N MET A 1 44.29 48.95 52.76
CA MET A 1 43.33 47.79 52.92
C MET A 1 42.29 47.70 51.86
N SER A 2 42.56 48.00 50.59
CA SER A 2 41.55 48.04 49.49
C SER A 2 41.60 46.84 48.50
N LYS A 3 42.68 46.06 48.43
CA LYS A 3 42.86 45.01 47.45
C LYS A 3 42.06 43.71 47.69
N LYS A 4 41.66 43.39 48.89
CA LYS A 4 40.90 42.16 49.23
C LYS A 4 39.42 42.17 48.79
N LYS A 5 38.82 43.37 48.68
CA LYS A 5 37.41 43.48 48.22
C LYS A 5 37.22 43.24 46.71
N SER A 6 38.22 43.51 45.91
CA SER A 6 38.18 43.33 44.45
C SER A 6 38.17 41.84 44.07
N GLY A 7 39.02 41.00 44.62
CA GLY A 7 39.08 39.57 44.32
C GLY A 7 37.77 38.84 44.68
N ARG A 8 37.11 39.21 45.78
CA ARG A 8 35.82 38.58 46.15
C ARG A 8 34.66 38.90 45.18
N ARG A 9 34.68 40.08 44.58
CA ARG A 9 33.70 40.48 43.57
C ARG A 9 33.94 39.73 42.27
N VAL A 10 35.19 39.59 41.86
CA VAL A 10 35.55 38.82 40.67
C VAL A 10 35.16 37.34 40.82
N TRP A 11 35.51 36.74 41.97
CA TRP A 11 35.12 35.35 42.25
C TRP A 11 33.60 35.14 42.25
N ARG A 12 32.83 36.04 42.82
CA ARG A 12 31.35 35.96 42.75
C ARG A 12 30.84 36.06 41.33
N GLY A 13 31.40 36.92 40.51
CA GLY A 13 31.05 37.04 39.11
C GLY A 13 31.33 35.74 38.31
N VAL A 14 32.53 35.19 38.52
CA VAL A 14 32.90 33.92 37.90
C VAL A 14 31.98 32.78 38.33
N THR A 15 31.72 32.64 39.64
CA THR A 15 30.84 31.58 40.16
C THR A 15 29.41 31.71 39.62
N THR A 16 28.88 32.94 39.54
CA THR A 16 27.54 33.16 38.98
C THR A 16 27.50 32.82 37.50
N ALA A 17 28.49 33.24 36.72
CA ALA A 17 28.57 32.92 35.29
C ALA A 17 28.67 31.40 35.05
N THR A 18 29.51 30.71 35.83
CA THR A 18 29.67 29.25 35.71
C THR A 18 28.39 28.50 36.11
N ALA A 19 27.73 28.95 37.20
CA ALA A 19 26.45 28.35 37.61
C ALA A 19 25.33 28.56 36.55
N SER A 20 25.29 29.76 35.95
CA SER A 20 24.34 30.05 34.88
C SER A 20 24.61 29.20 33.63
N LEU A 21 25.87 29.04 33.23
CA LEU A 21 26.26 28.16 32.11
C LEU A 21 25.90 26.69 32.39
N LEU A 22 26.16 26.23 33.61
CA LEU A 22 25.80 24.88 34.02
C LEU A 22 24.26 24.65 33.95
N ALA A 23 23.50 25.60 34.49
CA ALA A 23 22.04 25.53 34.44
C ALA A 23 21.52 25.50 32.99
N LEU A 24 22.08 26.36 32.13
CA LEU A 24 21.74 26.35 30.69
C LEU A 24 22.10 25.01 29.99
N SER A 25 23.26 24.46 30.34
CA SER A 25 23.70 23.15 29.79
C SER A 25 22.78 22.03 30.23
N VAL A 26 22.34 22.01 31.48
CA VAL A 26 21.39 21.00 31.97
C VAL A 26 20.04 21.17 31.33
N CYS A 27 19.52 22.38 31.17
CA CYS A 27 18.28 22.63 30.47
C CYS A 27 18.37 22.21 28.98
N ALA A 28 19.49 22.55 28.32
CA ALA A 28 19.71 22.13 26.94
C ALA A 28 19.76 20.60 26.79
N SER A 29 20.46 19.90 27.68
CA SER A 29 20.54 18.44 27.69
C SER A 29 19.16 17.82 27.88
N THR A 30 18.34 18.33 28.81
CA THR A 30 16.98 17.78 29.02
C THR A 30 16.06 17.97 27.80
N VAL A 31 16.19 19.11 27.12
CA VAL A 31 15.44 19.36 25.90
C VAL A 31 15.91 18.42 24.79
N VAL A 32 17.22 18.30 24.58
CA VAL A 32 17.81 17.38 23.60
C VAL A 32 17.42 15.93 23.88
N ASP A 33 17.45 15.50 25.14
CA ASP A 33 17.03 14.15 25.53
C ASP A 33 15.53 13.91 25.27
N GLY A 34 14.69 14.94 25.39
CA GLY A 34 13.26 14.87 25.06
C GLY A 34 12.99 14.67 23.56
N PHE A 35 13.87 15.18 22.70
CA PHE A 35 13.81 15.04 21.24
C PHE A 35 14.83 14.05 20.68
N ARG A 36 15.42 13.22 21.52
CA ARG A 36 16.51 12.32 21.14
C ARG A 36 16.12 11.39 20.00
N THR A 37 14.92 10.82 20.04
CA THR A 37 14.42 9.93 19.00
C THR A 37 14.32 10.61 17.64
N ASP A 38 13.84 11.86 17.62
CA ASP A 38 13.69 12.63 16.38
C ASP A 38 15.05 13.09 15.84
N ILE A 39 15.97 13.45 16.74
CA ILE A 39 17.35 13.83 16.40
C ILE A 39 18.10 12.61 15.85
N ASP A 40 17.97 11.46 16.48
CA ASP A 40 18.61 10.21 16.04
C ASP A 40 18.07 9.78 14.68
N LYS A 41 16.75 9.92 14.46
CA LYS A 41 16.11 9.71 13.15
C LYS A 41 16.69 10.63 12.06
N PHE A 42 16.78 11.93 12.39
CA PHE A 42 17.31 12.94 11.45
C PHE A 42 18.79 12.73 11.12
N LEU A 43 19.58 12.31 12.10
CA LEU A 43 21.02 12.04 11.94
C LEU A 43 21.32 10.63 11.43
N GLY A 44 20.32 9.76 11.29
CA GLY A 44 20.52 8.36 10.94
C GLY A 44 21.31 7.57 11.98
N THR A 45 21.33 8.07 13.24
CA THR A 45 22.04 7.42 14.33
C THR A 45 21.08 6.51 15.09
N LYS A 46 21.51 5.26 15.38
CA LYS A 46 20.70 4.32 16.16
C LYS A 46 20.90 4.63 17.65
N SER A 47 19.86 5.12 18.33
CA SER A 47 19.87 5.17 19.79
C SER A 47 19.46 3.83 20.37
N THR A 48 20.38 2.91 20.42
CA THR A 48 20.23 1.73 21.27
C THR A 48 20.64 2.09 22.68
N LYS A 49 19.68 2.35 23.55
CA LYS A 49 19.96 2.36 24.98
C LYS A 49 20.02 0.90 25.42
N LEU A 50 21.22 0.33 25.40
CA LEU A 50 21.45 -0.90 26.14
C LEU A 50 21.33 -0.57 27.62
N VAL A 51 20.25 -0.92 28.23
CA VAL A 51 20.11 -0.97 29.67
C VAL A 51 20.64 -2.34 30.11
N THR A 52 21.97 -2.45 30.17
CA THR A 52 22.59 -3.54 30.93
C THR A 52 22.84 -3.01 32.34
N GLU A 53 21.83 -3.06 33.16
CA GLU A 53 22.10 -3.07 34.60
C GLU A 53 22.26 -4.52 35.02
N ASP A 54 23.34 -4.79 35.73
CA ASP A 54 23.66 -5.96 36.55
C ASP A 54 22.47 -6.94 36.70
N SER A 55 22.23 -7.74 35.70
CA SER A 55 21.40 -8.89 35.91
C SER A 55 22.33 -10.04 36.28
N ASP A 56 22.12 -10.58 37.43
CA ASP A 56 22.66 -11.85 37.90
C ASP A 56 22.23 -13.05 37.01
N GLY A 57 21.96 -12.79 35.73
CA GLY A 57 21.55 -13.78 34.73
C GLY A 57 20.10 -14.19 34.76
N THR A 58 19.28 -13.59 35.62
CA THR A 58 17.83 -13.76 35.58
C THR A 58 17.23 -12.65 34.71
N ASP A 59 17.10 -12.90 33.42
CA ASP A 59 16.43 -12.00 32.50
C ASP A 59 14.98 -11.78 32.97
N LEU A 60 14.72 -10.59 33.52
CA LEU A 60 13.39 -10.15 33.92
C LEU A 60 12.48 -9.85 32.72
N TYR A 61 12.98 -9.99 31.50
CA TYR A 61 12.21 -9.79 30.28
C TYR A 61 11.52 -11.08 29.88
N THR A 62 10.21 -11.09 29.99
CA THR A 62 9.35 -12.20 29.55
C THR A 62 9.38 -12.37 28.03
N PHE A 63 9.75 -11.31 27.30
CA PHE A 63 9.80 -11.29 25.85
C PHE A 63 11.22 -11.01 25.38
N LYS A 64 11.82 -12.01 24.73
CA LYS A 64 13.07 -11.83 24.00
C LYS A 64 12.77 -11.59 22.55
N SER A 65 13.54 -10.70 21.91
CA SER A 65 13.48 -10.57 20.46
C SER A 65 14.10 -11.81 19.81
N ASP A 66 13.39 -12.39 18.86
CA ASP A 66 13.91 -13.45 18.01
C ASP A 66 14.89 -12.92 16.94
N TYR A 67 14.96 -11.59 16.80
CA TYR A 67 15.77 -10.90 15.80
C TYR A 67 16.97 -10.22 16.44
N THR A 68 18.13 -10.34 15.80
CA THR A 68 19.40 -9.80 16.28
C THR A 68 19.74 -8.44 15.67
N SER A 69 19.04 -8.04 14.61
CA SER A 69 19.23 -6.76 13.92
C SER A 69 17.91 -6.20 13.40
N THR A 70 17.90 -4.90 13.11
CA THR A 70 16.75 -4.23 12.48
C THR A 70 16.46 -4.79 11.08
N THR A 71 17.50 -5.11 10.32
CA THR A 71 17.35 -5.71 8.98
C THR A 71 16.66 -7.07 9.08
N GLU A 72 17.11 -7.93 10.00
CA GLU A 72 16.49 -9.23 10.23
C GLU A 72 15.03 -9.12 10.67
N LEU A 73 14.72 -8.13 11.52
CA LEU A 73 13.33 -7.83 11.90
C LEU A 73 12.48 -7.39 10.68
N LEU A 74 13.03 -6.53 9.81
CA LEU A 74 12.33 -6.07 8.61
C LEU A 74 12.05 -7.22 7.64
N HIS A 75 13.00 -8.14 7.44
CA HIS A 75 12.76 -9.36 6.68
C HIS A 75 11.67 -10.23 7.32
N GLY A 76 11.69 -10.38 8.63
CA GLY A 76 10.61 -11.10 9.34
C GLY A 76 9.24 -10.44 9.19
N ILE A 77 9.17 -9.10 9.15
CA ILE A 77 7.93 -8.37 8.86
C ILE A 77 7.49 -8.60 7.41
N GLN A 78 8.44 -8.60 6.47
CA GLN A 78 8.18 -8.90 5.07
C GLN A 78 7.58 -10.31 4.91
N ASP A 79 8.22 -11.32 5.49
CA ASP A 79 7.75 -12.72 5.43
C ASP A 79 6.34 -12.87 6.00
N VAL A 80 6.04 -12.18 7.11
CA VAL A 80 4.69 -12.19 7.69
C VAL A 80 3.69 -11.50 6.77
N GLY A 81 4.02 -10.33 6.21
CA GLY A 81 3.16 -9.59 5.30
C GLY A 81 2.83 -10.37 4.02
N GLU A 82 3.84 -11.04 3.45
CA GLU A 82 3.69 -11.93 2.31
C GLU A 82 2.74 -13.09 2.62
N ARG A 83 2.98 -13.82 3.71
CA ARG A 83 2.12 -14.92 4.16
C ARG A 83 0.71 -14.49 4.51
N MET A 84 0.53 -13.31 5.10
CA MET A 84 -0.81 -12.78 5.38
C MET A 84 -1.63 -12.60 4.10
N SER A 85 -1.00 -12.14 3.02
CA SER A 85 -1.67 -12.03 1.72
C SER A 85 -1.92 -13.39 1.07
N GLU A 86 -0.99 -14.32 1.18
CA GLU A 86 -1.15 -15.69 0.68
C GLU A 86 -2.33 -16.41 1.34
N GLU A 87 -2.44 -16.28 2.67
CA GLU A 87 -3.49 -16.94 3.46
C GLU A 87 -4.82 -16.15 3.49
N GLY A 88 -4.74 -14.82 3.33
CA GLY A 88 -5.89 -13.91 3.42
C GLY A 88 -6.60 -13.61 2.10
N SER A 89 -5.95 -13.85 0.97
CA SER A 89 -6.57 -13.64 -0.34
C SER A 89 -7.65 -14.71 -0.62
N VAL A 90 -8.74 -14.28 -1.27
CA VAL A 90 -9.89 -15.15 -1.54
C VAL A 90 -10.17 -15.21 -3.04
N LEU A 91 -10.18 -16.42 -3.60
CA LEU A 91 -10.54 -16.65 -5.00
C LEU A 91 -12.05 -16.77 -5.12
N LEU A 92 -12.69 -15.73 -5.68
CA LEU A 92 -14.14 -15.67 -5.87
C LEU A 92 -14.60 -16.38 -7.15
N LYS A 93 -13.78 -16.34 -8.19
CA LYS A 93 -14.05 -16.99 -9.48
C LYS A 93 -12.74 -17.50 -10.09
N ASN A 94 -12.77 -18.70 -10.64
CA ASN A 94 -11.66 -19.22 -11.46
C ASN A 94 -12.17 -20.22 -12.49
N ASN A 95 -12.19 -19.80 -13.74
CA ASN A 95 -12.56 -20.63 -14.88
C ASN A 95 -11.32 -21.30 -15.50
N GLY A 96 -10.36 -21.71 -14.68
CA GLY A 96 -9.12 -22.33 -15.12
C GLY A 96 -8.05 -21.32 -15.58
N ALA A 97 -8.20 -20.03 -15.21
CA ALA A 97 -7.19 -19.01 -15.52
C ALA A 97 -5.98 -19.08 -14.60
N LEU A 98 -6.20 -19.41 -13.34
CA LEU A 98 -5.18 -19.50 -12.32
C LEU A 98 -4.93 -20.96 -11.90
N PRO A 99 -3.68 -21.33 -11.59
CA PRO A 99 -2.48 -20.49 -11.65
C PRO A 99 -2.03 -20.20 -13.09
N LEU A 100 -1.29 -19.09 -13.24
CA LEU A 100 -0.63 -18.75 -14.50
C LEU A 100 0.55 -19.70 -14.75
N THR A 101 0.74 -20.10 -16.00
CA THR A 101 1.97 -20.79 -16.39
C THR A 101 3.16 -19.83 -16.40
N GLN A 102 4.37 -20.38 -16.39
CA GLN A 102 5.59 -19.56 -16.44
C GLN A 102 5.66 -18.70 -17.72
N ASP A 103 5.15 -19.15 -18.84
CA ASP A 103 5.08 -18.35 -20.08
C ASP A 103 4.08 -17.21 -19.94
N GLU A 104 2.95 -17.45 -19.31
CA GLU A 104 1.92 -16.44 -19.07
C GLU A 104 2.36 -15.36 -18.08
N THR A 105 3.19 -15.70 -17.05
CA THR A 105 3.72 -14.69 -16.14
C THR A 105 4.65 -13.69 -16.84
N GLN A 106 5.12 -13.98 -18.05
CA GLN A 106 5.93 -13.08 -18.86
C GLN A 106 5.10 -12.17 -19.78
N LYS A 107 3.77 -12.27 -19.75
CA LYS A 107 2.86 -11.58 -20.67
C LYS A 107 1.78 -10.77 -19.96
N ILE A 108 2.12 -10.16 -18.84
CA ILE A 108 1.18 -9.45 -17.99
C ILE A 108 0.96 -8.02 -18.47
N THR A 109 -0.30 -7.66 -18.69
CA THR A 109 -0.75 -6.28 -18.78
C THR A 109 -1.52 -5.92 -17.51
N LEU A 110 -0.95 -5.04 -16.69
CA LEU A 110 -1.64 -4.47 -15.54
C LEU A 110 -2.53 -3.33 -16.00
N LEU A 111 -3.80 -3.41 -15.68
CA LEU A 111 -4.82 -2.42 -16.02
C LEU A 111 -5.46 -1.87 -14.74
N GLY A 112 -5.86 -0.62 -14.79
CA GLY A 112 -6.38 0.10 -13.64
C GLY A 112 -5.32 0.93 -12.96
N PHE A 113 -5.70 2.15 -12.60
CA PHE A 113 -4.79 3.06 -11.90
C PHE A 113 -4.26 2.44 -10.61
N SER A 114 -5.11 1.69 -9.92
CA SER A 114 -4.75 1.00 -8.68
C SER A 114 -3.79 -0.18 -8.87
N SER A 115 -3.51 -0.62 -10.09
CA SER A 115 -2.42 -1.55 -10.35
C SER A 115 -1.04 -0.92 -10.17
N TYR A 116 -0.95 0.38 -10.37
CA TYR A 116 0.30 1.16 -10.27
C TYR A 116 0.36 1.94 -8.96
N TYR A 117 -0.77 2.34 -8.45
CA TYR A 117 -0.91 3.09 -7.19
C TYR A 117 -1.96 2.40 -6.30
N PRO A 118 -1.65 1.20 -5.80
CA PRO A 118 -2.60 0.40 -5.04
C PRO A 118 -2.89 1.01 -3.66
N VAL A 119 -4.04 0.64 -3.11
CA VAL A 119 -4.33 0.87 -1.71
C VAL A 119 -3.61 -0.21 -0.90
N GLN A 120 -2.55 0.17 -0.20
CA GLN A 120 -1.71 -0.77 0.55
C GLN A 120 -2.15 -0.94 2.00
N GLY A 121 -2.71 0.09 2.60
CA GLY A 121 -3.15 0.08 3.99
C GLY A 121 -4.29 1.04 4.25
N GLY A 122 -4.71 1.16 5.50
CA GLY A 122 -5.72 2.14 5.90
C GLY A 122 -5.16 3.55 5.81
N ASP A 123 -5.98 4.46 5.35
CA ASP A 123 -5.59 5.85 5.07
C ASP A 123 -5.37 6.70 6.34
N MET A 124 -5.67 6.15 7.51
CA MET A 124 -5.46 6.81 8.80
C MET A 124 -4.44 6.02 9.63
N GLY A 125 -3.17 6.36 9.45
CA GLY A 125 -2.11 6.01 10.39
C GLY A 125 -1.57 4.58 10.35
N SER A 126 -1.91 3.76 9.39
CA SER A 126 -1.14 2.55 9.17
C SER A 126 0.16 2.93 8.51
N SER A 127 1.17 3.03 9.33
CA SER A 127 2.52 3.29 8.90
C SER A 127 2.98 2.17 7.99
N LEU A 128 3.09 2.48 6.73
CA LEU A 128 3.98 1.76 5.85
C LEU A 128 5.40 1.87 6.44
N VAL A 129 6.16 0.81 6.39
CA VAL A 129 7.58 0.87 6.76
C VAL A 129 8.25 1.85 5.79
N GLU A 130 8.96 2.84 6.35
CA GLU A 130 9.72 3.78 5.53
C GLU A 130 10.77 3.03 4.71
N ASN A 131 11.02 3.52 3.50
CA ASN A 131 12.11 3.02 2.67
C ASN A 131 13.44 3.21 3.41
N THR A 132 14.10 2.12 3.74
CA THR A 132 15.34 2.12 4.52
C THR A 132 16.58 1.88 3.65
N GLY A 133 16.40 1.71 2.33
CA GLY A 133 17.47 1.36 1.40
C GLY A 133 17.95 -0.09 1.57
N THR A 134 17.10 -0.96 2.08
CA THR A 134 17.36 -2.41 2.23
C THR A 134 16.45 -3.20 1.30
N ASP A 135 16.73 -4.49 1.14
CA ASP A 135 15.88 -5.43 0.41
C ASP A 135 14.55 -5.77 1.11
N ALA A 136 14.37 -5.27 2.33
CA ALA A 136 13.14 -5.37 3.10
C ALA A 136 12.27 -4.09 3.03
N ASP A 137 12.53 -3.20 2.07
CA ASP A 137 11.72 -2.00 1.86
C ASP A 137 10.31 -2.35 1.34
N THR A 138 9.35 -1.48 1.64
CA THR A 138 7.97 -1.65 1.15
C THR A 138 7.94 -1.68 -0.37
N VAL A 139 7.05 -2.49 -0.92
CA VAL A 139 6.93 -2.69 -2.36
C VAL A 139 5.47 -2.55 -2.79
N ASP A 140 5.27 -1.91 -3.92
CA ASP A 140 3.97 -1.87 -4.62
C ASP A 140 3.76 -3.14 -5.47
N MET A 141 2.61 -3.22 -6.13
CA MET A 141 2.27 -4.36 -6.99
C MET A 141 3.27 -4.53 -8.14
N VAL A 142 3.67 -3.44 -8.79
CA VAL A 142 4.62 -3.46 -9.92
C VAL A 142 5.98 -3.96 -9.46
N GLY A 143 6.48 -3.44 -8.34
CA GLY A 143 7.75 -3.85 -7.73
C GLY A 143 7.74 -5.32 -7.32
N ALA A 144 6.68 -5.77 -6.66
CA ALA A 144 6.53 -7.17 -6.23
C ALA A 144 6.48 -8.12 -7.43
N PHE A 145 5.70 -7.82 -8.45
CA PHE A 145 5.60 -8.65 -9.64
C PHE A 145 6.94 -8.75 -10.39
N LYS A 146 7.63 -7.63 -10.55
CA LYS A 146 8.98 -7.63 -11.13
C LYS A 146 9.97 -8.44 -10.32
N ALA A 147 9.95 -8.31 -8.98
CA ALA A 147 10.83 -9.07 -8.09
C ALA A 147 10.55 -10.59 -8.15
N LYS A 148 9.29 -11.00 -8.34
CA LYS A 148 8.90 -12.41 -8.57
C LYS A 148 9.11 -12.86 -10.03
N GLY A 149 9.72 -12.04 -10.87
CA GLY A 149 10.11 -12.37 -12.23
C GLY A 149 9.02 -12.26 -13.28
N PHE A 150 7.96 -11.49 -13.03
CA PHE A 150 6.89 -11.28 -14.01
C PHE A 150 7.33 -10.27 -15.09
N GLY A 151 7.03 -10.56 -16.34
CA GLY A 151 7.18 -9.64 -17.46
C GLY A 151 5.95 -8.75 -17.59
N LEU A 152 6.13 -7.44 -17.46
CA LEU A 152 5.05 -6.46 -17.49
C LEU A 152 5.04 -5.69 -18.81
N ASN A 153 3.84 -5.36 -19.28
CA ASN A 153 3.61 -4.50 -20.44
C ASN A 153 4.04 -3.07 -20.13
N GLN A 154 5.23 -2.70 -20.59
CA GLN A 154 5.82 -1.39 -20.31
C GLN A 154 5.04 -0.25 -20.97
N THR A 155 4.44 -0.46 -22.12
CA THR A 155 3.64 0.55 -22.83
C THR A 155 2.46 1.04 -21.96
N VAL A 156 1.80 0.12 -21.27
CA VAL A 156 0.68 0.44 -20.39
C VAL A 156 1.19 1.03 -19.08
N ALA A 157 2.32 0.53 -18.56
CA ALA A 157 2.94 1.09 -17.36
C ALA A 157 3.31 2.57 -17.56
N ASP A 158 4.01 2.90 -18.64
CA ASP A 158 4.42 4.28 -18.96
C ASP A 158 3.19 5.20 -19.13
N MET A 159 2.09 4.67 -19.67
CA MET A 159 0.84 5.41 -19.82
C MET A 159 0.24 5.81 -18.47
N TYR A 160 0.14 4.89 -17.52
CA TYR A 160 -0.40 5.19 -16.19
C TYR A 160 0.55 6.09 -15.38
N GLU A 161 1.85 5.90 -15.50
CA GLU A 161 2.84 6.78 -14.88
C GLU A 161 2.71 8.23 -15.38
N ALA A 162 2.53 8.42 -16.67
CA ALA A 162 2.32 9.74 -17.25
C ALA A 162 1.00 10.41 -16.85
N LEU A 163 -0.03 9.63 -16.51
CA LEU A 163 -1.31 10.12 -16.02
C LEU A 163 -1.28 10.47 -14.53
N GLN A 164 -0.38 9.88 -13.75
CA GLN A 164 -0.32 10.02 -12.30
C GLN A 164 -0.40 11.47 -11.80
N PRO A 165 0.30 12.47 -12.38
CA PRO A 165 0.23 13.84 -11.90
C PRO A 165 -1.18 14.47 -11.96
N THR A 166 -2.05 13.97 -12.84
CA THR A 166 -3.43 14.48 -12.99
C THR A 166 -4.39 13.84 -12.00
N PHE A 167 -3.93 12.79 -11.30
CA PHE A 167 -4.74 11.99 -10.41
C PHE A 167 -4.33 12.12 -8.93
N LYS A 168 -3.34 12.90 -8.61
CA LYS A 168 -2.95 13.20 -7.23
C LYS A 168 -4.05 13.96 -6.49
N SER A 169 -4.22 13.66 -5.22
CA SER A 169 -5.05 14.45 -4.32
C SER A 169 -4.25 14.84 -3.07
N GLU A 170 -4.54 16.03 -2.55
CA GLU A 170 -3.93 16.53 -1.33
C GLU A 170 -5.01 16.69 -0.26
N VAL A 171 -4.73 16.20 0.93
CA VAL A 171 -5.64 16.34 2.08
C VAL A 171 -4.90 17.01 3.23
N GLN A 172 -5.54 17.98 3.84
CA GLN A 172 -5.07 18.59 5.08
C GLN A 172 -5.28 17.62 6.24
N SER A 173 -4.21 17.24 6.89
CA SER A 173 -4.21 16.39 8.07
C SER A 173 -3.60 17.11 9.26
N TRP A 174 -3.65 16.52 10.44
CA TRP A 174 -3.15 17.08 11.70
C TRP A 174 -1.64 17.44 11.68
N GLY A 175 -0.87 16.83 10.80
CA GLY A 175 0.58 17.06 10.65
C GLY A 175 0.97 17.89 9.44
N GLY A 176 -0.01 18.39 8.64
CA GLY A 176 0.26 19.10 7.39
C GLY A 176 -0.53 18.55 6.21
N THR A 177 -0.10 18.87 5.01
CA THR A 177 -0.69 18.35 3.79
C THR A 177 -0.15 16.95 3.50
N ILE A 178 -1.05 15.98 3.31
CA ILE A 178 -0.71 14.63 2.85
C ILE A 178 -1.09 14.54 1.37
N GLU A 179 -0.13 14.15 0.55
CA GLU A 179 -0.36 13.86 -0.87
C GLU A 179 -0.72 12.37 -1.02
N TYR A 180 -1.87 12.11 -1.61
CA TYR A 180 -2.28 10.77 -1.99
C TYR A 180 -2.05 10.58 -3.48
N ASN A 181 -1.36 9.52 -3.83
CA ASN A 181 -1.24 9.07 -5.21
C ASN A 181 -2.53 8.41 -5.70
N HIS A 182 -3.40 8.05 -4.76
CA HIS A 182 -4.75 7.57 -5.03
C HIS A 182 -5.68 8.75 -5.24
N ILE A 183 -6.68 8.51 -5.99
CA ILE A 183 -7.58 9.50 -6.52
C ILE A 183 -8.65 9.89 -5.51
N THR A 184 -8.92 9.05 -4.56
CA THR A 184 -9.85 9.37 -3.49
C THR A 184 -9.07 9.47 -2.21
N ALA A 185 -8.87 10.69 -1.75
CA ALA A 185 -8.67 10.89 -0.35
C ALA A 185 -9.78 10.17 0.40
N PRO A 186 -9.47 9.48 1.52
CA PRO A 186 -10.50 8.89 2.35
C PRO A 186 -11.49 9.97 2.71
N SER A 187 -12.69 9.82 2.19
CA SER A 187 -13.70 10.83 2.40
C SER A 187 -14.42 10.54 3.71
N THR A 188 -14.47 11.52 4.59
CA THR A 188 -15.39 11.52 5.73
C THR A 188 -16.86 11.49 5.28
N THR A 189 -17.13 11.62 3.99
CA THR A 189 -18.47 11.64 3.38
C THR A 189 -18.90 10.31 2.79
N GLY A 190 -18.11 9.23 2.94
CA GLY A 190 -18.53 7.89 2.55
C GLY A 190 -18.33 7.51 1.08
N VAL A 191 -17.50 8.25 0.35
CA VAL A 191 -17.09 7.86 -1.00
C VAL A 191 -15.86 6.97 -0.90
N PHE A 192 -16.00 5.70 -1.26
CA PHE A 192 -14.95 4.69 -1.13
C PHE A 192 -14.34 4.26 -2.47
N SER A 193 -14.82 4.77 -3.59
CA SER A 193 -14.32 4.38 -4.90
C SER A 193 -13.02 5.10 -5.24
N SER A 194 -12.09 4.36 -5.81
CA SER A 194 -10.96 4.97 -6.49
C SER A 194 -11.39 5.44 -7.88
N LYS A 195 -10.83 6.56 -8.31
CA LYS A 195 -11.11 7.14 -9.61
C LYS A 195 -10.28 6.43 -10.68
N GLU A 196 -10.93 5.77 -11.61
CA GLU A 196 -10.26 5.20 -12.77
C GLU A 196 -10.22 6.23 -13.91
N PRO A 197 -9.12 6.35 -14.67
CA PRO A 197 -9.09 7.15 -15.89
C PRO A 197 -10.12 6.65 -16.91
N SER A 198 -10.84 7.59 -17.53
CA SER A 198 -11.72 7.24 -18.64
C SER A 198 -10.93 6.67 -19.81
N GLN A 199 -11.56 5.85 -20.63
CA GLN A 199 -10.92 5.36 -21.87
C GLN A 199 -10.43 6.49 -22.77
N ALA A 200 -11.15 7.60 -22.82
CA ALA A 200 -10.73 8.76 -23.59
C ALA A 200 -9.43 9.38 -23.05
N ALA A 201 -9.24 9.37 -21.73
CA ALA A 201 -7.99 9.82 -21.11
C ALA A 201 -6.84 8.86 -21.42
N LEU A 202 -7.08 7.54 -21.33
CA LEU A 202 -6.10 6.52 -21.70
C LEU A 202 -5.71 6.61 -23.19
N ASP A 203 -6.70 6.68 -24.09
CA ASP A 203 -6.48 6.81 -25.53
C ASP A 203 -5.76 8.13 -25.90
N GLY A 204 -6.07 9.20 -25.15
CA GLY A 204 -5.39 10.50 -25.31
C GLY A 204 -3.94 10.47 -24.84
N GLN A 205 -3.62 9.68 -23.81
CA GLN A 205 -2.25 9.54 -23.33
C GLN A 205 -1.41 8.61 -24.23
N ASN A 206 -1.99 7.50 -24.68
CA ASN A 206 -1.31 6.57 -25.58
C ASN A 206 -2.32 5.83 -26.48
N ALA A 207 -2.45 6.24 -27.72
CA ALA A 207 -3.41 5.66 -28.66
C ALA A 207 -3.18 4.17 -28.99
N THR A 208 -1.99 3.63 -28.71
CA THR A 208 -1.61 2.25 -29.03
C THR A 208 -1.61 1.31 -27.81
N TRP A 209 -2.06 1.77 -26.66
CA TRP A 209 -2.04 0.94 -25.46
C TRP A 209 -2.83 -0.37 -25.61
N LYS A 210 -3.96 -0.33 -26.33
CA LYS A 210 -4.79 -1.51 -26.60
C LYS A 210 -4.05 -2.52 -27.50
N ASP A 211 -3.31 -2.06 -28.48
CA ASP A 211 -2.54 -2.92 -29.39
C ASP A 211 -1.41 -3.64 -28.65
N SER A 212 -0.84 -3.03 -27.61
CA SER A 212 0.22 -3.64 -26.81
C SER A 212 -0.24 -4.88 -26.01
N MET A 213 -1.55 -5.07 -25.83
CA MET A 213 -2.13 -6.26 -25.20
C MET A 213 -2.10 -7.49 -26.11
N ASN A 214 -1.81 -7.36 -27.41
CA ASN A 214 -1.75 -8.52 -28.33
C ASN A 214 -0.60 -9.47 -27.95
N ASP A 215 0.54 -8.93 -27.55
CA ASP A 215 1.70 -9.70 -27.12
C ASP A 215 1.70 -9.96 -25.61
N ASN A 216 1.05 -9.08 -24.82
CA ASN A 216 0.96 -9.14 -23.36
C ASN A 216 -0.50 -9.43 -22.96
N ASN A 217 -0.94 -10.63 -23.28
CA ASN A 217 -2.36 -11.00 -23.32
C ASN A 217 -2.94 -11.57 -22.03
N VAL A 218 -2.21 -11.53 -20.91
CA VAL A 218 -2.74 -11.78 -19.58
C VAL A 218 -3.09 -10.44 -18.94
N MET A 219 -4.35 -10.02 -19.06
CA MET A 219 -4.84 -8.76 -18.51
C MET A 219 -5.25 -8.93 -17.05
N ILE A 220 -4.62 -8.19 -16.18
CA ILE A 220 -4.96 -8.11 -14.74
C ILE A 220 -5.53 -6.72 -14.49
N VAL A 221 -6.81 -6.66 -14.18
CA VAL A 221 -7.54 -5.42 -13.90
C VAL A 221 -7.68 -5.26 -12.39
N THR A 222 -7.12 -4.21 -11.81
CA THR A 222 -7.24 -3.95 -10.38
C THR A 222 -8.33 -2.92 -10.10
N ILE A 223 -9.33 -3.33 -9.32
CA ILE A 223 -10.40 -2.48 -8.81
C ILE A 223 -10.14 -2.24 -7.33
N ALA A 224 -10.02 -0.99 -6.92
CA ALA A 224 -9.75 -0.65 -5.55
C ALA A 224 -10.86 0.16 -4.91
N ARG A 225 -11.00 0.00 -3.59
CA ARG A 225 -11.82 0.84 -2.73
C ARG A 225 -10.98 1.22 -1.53
N SER A 226 -10.85 2.50 -1.29
CA SER A 226 -10.18 2.97 -0.08
C SER A 226 -11.01 2.62 1.16
N ALA A 227 -10.34 2.45 2.29
CA ALA A 227 -10.99 2.28 3.58
C ALA A 227 -10.37 3.27 4.55
N SER A 228 -11.20 3.97 5.34
CA SER A 228 -10.72 4.87 6.37
C SER A 228 -11.53 4.75 7.64
N GLU A 229 -10.91 5.11 8.76
CA GLU A 229 -11.64 5.36 9.99
C GLU A 229 -12.66 6.48 9.76
N ASN A 230 -13.87 6.33 10.29
CA ASN A 230 -14.98 7.25 10.10
C ASN A 230 -15.58 7.32 8.68
N GLY A 231 -15.07 6.53 7.74
CA GLY A 231 -15.71 6.36 6.45
C GLY A 231 -17.01 5.56 6.63
N THR A 232 -18.15 6.17 6.35
CA THR A 232 -19.43 5.49 6.45
C THR A 232 -20.07 5.42 5.08
N TYR A 233 -20.39 4.19 4.64
CA TYR A 233 -21.21 4.01 3.45
C TYR A 233 -22.57 4.70 3.63
N GLN A 234 -22.92 5.52 2.65
CA GLN A 234 -24.23 6.18 2.60
C GLN A 234 -24.91 5.85 1.27
N PRO A 235 -25.96 5.04 1.28
CA PRO A 235 -26.71 4.71 0.07
C PRO A 235 -27.24 5.97 -0.63
N GLY A 236 -27.11 6.01 -1.94
CA GLY A 236 -27.65 7.10 -2.76
C GLY A 236 -26.84 8.41 -2.74
N THR A 237 -25.70 8.45 -2.04
CA THR A 237 -24.76 9.60 -2.10
C THR A 237 -23.57 9.33 -3.03
N ALA A 238 -23.58 8.18 -3.64
CA ALA A 238 -22.53 7.72 -4.51
C ALA A 238 -22.31 8.61 -5.71
N GLY A 239 -21.07 8.73 -6.07
CA GLY A 239 -20.63 9.31 -7.34
C GLY A 239 -20.94 10.78 -7.55
N VAL A 240 -21.44 11.46 -6.54
CA VAL A 240 -21.87 12.85 -6.66
C VAL A 240 -20.91 13.80 -5.94
N ASP A 241 -19.64 13.46 -5.85
CA ASP A 241 -18.65 14.51 -5.60
C ASP A 241 -18.26 15.11 -6.97
N PRO A 242 -18.79 16.27 -7.33
CA PRO A 242 -18.49 16.89 -8.61
C PRO A 242 -17.01 17.29 -8.72
N THR A 243 -16.28 17.32 -7.60
CA THR A 243 -14.85 17.61 -7.58
C THR A 243 -14.02 16.39 -7.95
N GLN A 244 -14.56 15.19 -7.77
CA GLN A 244 -13.85 13.92 -8.05
C GLN A 244 -14.26 13.29 -9.38
N ASN A 245 -15.31 13.79 -10.02
CA ASN A 245 -15.80 13.33 -11.32
C ASN A 245 -15.94 11.78 -11.41
N LEU A 246 -16.57 11.21 -10.36
CA LEU A 246 -16.81 9.78 -10.29
C LEU A 246 -18.08 9.45 -11.07
N ASN A 247 -17.95 8.75 -12.18
CA ASN A 247 -19.06 8.19 -12.95
C ASN A 247 -19.62 6.94 -12.27
N GLN A 248 -20.24 7.13 -11.10
CA GLN A 248 -20.73 6.04 -10.27
C GLN A 248 -22.04 6.42 -9.61
N THR A 249 -23.02 5.55 -9.68
CA THR A 249 -24.34 5.75 -9.06
C THR A 249 -24.45 5.14 -7.67
N ASP A 250 -23.62 4.14 -7.36
CA ASP A 250 -23.51 3.48 -6.06
C ASP A 250 -22.04 3.20 -5.75
N PRO A 251 -21.50 3.60 -4.58
CA PRO A 251 -20.11 3.36 -4.20
C PRO A 251 -19.77 1.87 -4.05
N LEU A 252 -20.76 1.01 -3.87
CA LEU A 252 -20.54 -0.44 -3.81
C LEU A 252 -20.36 -1.05 -5.19
N GLY A 253 -20.96 -0.47 -6.23
CA GLY A 253 -20.87 -0.95 -7.61
C GLY A 253 -19.61 -0.48 -8.34
N LEU A 254 -19.49 -0.86 -9.60
CA LEU A 254 -18.47 -0.34 -10.50
C LEU A 254 -18.82 1.08 -10.96
N SER A 255 -17.81 1.91 -11.14
CA SER A 255 -17.93 3.12 -11.93
C SER A 255 -18.03 2.79 -13.42
N ASP A 256 -18.50 3.73 -14.24
CA ASP A 256 -18.55 3.53 -15.69
C ASP A 256 -17.14 3.35 -16.26
N ASP A 257 -16.15 4.09 -15.76
CA ASP A 257 -14.76 4.00 -16.20
C ASP A 257 -14.13 2.63 -15.84
N GLU A 258 -14.42 2.09 -14.65
CA GLU A 258 -13.99 0.74 -14.26
C GLU A 258 -14.65 -0.34 -15.14
N ARG A 259 -15.92 -0.18 -15.42
CA ARG A 259 -16.67 -1.10 -16.31
C ARG A 259 -16.11 -1.07 -17.72
N ASP A 260 -15.83 0.12 -18.25
CA ASP A 260 -15.25 0.29 -19.57
C ASP A 260 -13.85 -0.31 -19.66
N LEU A 261 -13.05 -0.21 -18.60
CA LEU A 261 -11.73 -0.81 -18.53
C LEU A 261 -11.79 -2.35 -18.55
N ILE A 262 -12.69 -2.96 -17.77
CA ILE A 262 -12.93 -4.41 -17.81
C ILE A 262 -13.38 -4.83 -19.21
N ASN A 263 -14.28 -4.09 -19.84
CA ASN A 263 -14.76 -4.37 -21.19
C ASN A 263 -13.65 -4.25 -22.24
N ALA A 264 -12.71 -3.32 -22.08
CA ALA A 264 -11.54 -3.21 -22.95
C ALA A 264 -10.64 -4.45 -22.83
N ALA A 265 -10.39 -4.93 -21.62
CA ALA A 265 -9.64 -6.17 -21.37
C ALA A 265 -10.35 -7.39 -21.99
N VAL A 266 -11.66 -7.52 -21.80
CA VAL A 266 -12.47 -8.61 -22.39
C VAL A 266 -12.46 -8.54 -23.90
N THR A 267 -12.51 -7.36 -24.50
CA THR A 267 -12.42 -7.17 -25.96
C THR A 267 -11.06 -7.60 -26.48
N ALA A 268 -9.97 -7.22 -25.81
CA ALA A 268 -8.63 -7.67 -26.18
C ALA A 268 -8.49 -9.18 -26.08
N LYS A 269 -8.98 -9.79 -24.99
CA LYS A 269 -9.02 -11.25 -24.85
C LYS A 269 -9.73 -11.93 -26.01
N ALA A 270 -10.88 -11.43 -26.43
CA ALA A 270 -11.63 -12.01 -27.55
C ALA A 270 -10.84 -11.96 -28.86
N ALA A 271 -9.96 -10.97 -29.03
CA ALA A 271 -9.12 -10.80 -30.20
C ALA A 271 -7.87 -11.70 -30.20
N ASN A 272 -7.25 -11.91 -29.03
CA ASN A 272 -5.94 -12.54 -28.90
C ASN A 272 -5.93 -13.88 -28.14
N GLY A 273 -7.08 -14.32 -27.61
CA GLY A 273 -7.20 -15.59 -26.88
C GLY A 273 -6.56 -15.56 -25.48
N GLY A 274 -6.35 -14.36 -24.91
CA GLY A 274 -5.73 -14.17 -23.61
C GLY A 274 -6.62 -14.50 -22.41
N LYS A 275 -6.23 -14.00 -21.25
CA LYS A 275 -6.95 -14.16 -19.96
C LYS A 275 -7.27 -12.80 -19.35
N VAL A 276 -8.42 -12.72 -18.67
CA VAL A 276 -8.79 -11.54 -17.87
C VAL A 276 -8.98 -11.97 -16.42
N ILE A 277 -8.17 -11.36 -15.54
CA ILE A 277 -8.18 -11.58 -14.11
C ILE A 277 -8.51 -10.24 -13.44
N VAL A 278 -9.47 -10.22 -12.53
CA VAL A 278 -9.80 -9.03 -11.74
C VAL A 278 -9.26 -9.21 -10.34
N LEU A 279 -8.45 -8.25 -9.90
CA LEU A 279 -8.00 -8.14 -8.51
C LEU A 279 -8.87 -7.12 -7.79
N LEU A 280 -9.41 -7.51 -6.64
CA LEU A 280 -10.17 -6.61 -5.76
C LEU A 280 -9.27 -6.17 -4.61
N ASN A 281 -8.75 -4.95 -4.71
CA ASN A 281 -7.87 -4.32 -3.72
C ASN A 281 -8.72 -3.47 -2.77
N ASN A 282 -9.46 -4.13 -1.90
CA ASN A 282 -10.38 -3.49 -0.96
C ASN A 282 -10.65 -4.35 0.27
N VAL A 283 -11.07 -3.70 1.35
CA VAL A 283 -11.65 -4.34 2.54
C VAL A 283 -13.09 -3.87 2.80
N SER A 284 -13.53 -2.84 2.09
CA SER A 284 -14.92 -2.38 2.12
C SER A 284 -15.81 -3.34 1.33
N ALA A 285 -17.08 -3.39 1.68
CA ALA A 285 -18.06 -4.12 0.88
C ALA A 285 -18.06 -3.61 -0.56
N MET A 286 -18.23 -4.53 -1.51
CA MET A 286 -18.32 -4.23 -2.93
C MET A 286 -19.30 -5.21 -3.61
N GLU A 287 -20.08 -4.72 -4.53
CA GLU A 287 -20.92 -5.55 -5.39
C GLU A 287 -20.05 -6.17 -6.50
N VAL A 288 -19.90 -7.48 -6.46
CA VAL A 288 -19.07 -8.24 -7.42
C VAL A 288 -19.90 -8.95 -8.49
N GLN A 289 -21.22 -8.93 -8.39
CA GLN A 289 -22.11 -9.70 -9.25
C GLN A 289 -21.90 -9.36 -10.75
N GLU A 290 -21.75 -8.08 -11.07
CA GLU A 290 -21.53 -7.63 -12.46
C GLU A 290 -20.20 -8.19 -13.03
N ILE A 291 -19.16 -8.26 -12.20
CA ILE A 291 -17.86 -8.82 -12.60
C ILE A 291 -17.96 -10.34 -12.70
N GLU A 292 -18.66 -10.98 -11.75
CA GLU A 292 -18.83 -12.44 -11.72
C GLU A 292 -19.62 -12.95 -12.94
N ASP A 293 -20.71 -12.26 -13.28
CA ASP A 293 -21.57 -12.60 -14.42
C ASP A 293 -20.92 -12.30 -15.78
N ASN A 294 -19.85 -11.50 -15.81
CA ASN A 294 -19.13 -11.22 -17.04
C ASN A 294 -18.37 -12.49 -17.50
N VAL A 295 -18.87 -13.11 -18.57
CA VAL A 295 -18.28 -14.35 -19.14
C VAL A 295 -16.88 -14.15 -19.71
N GLY A 296 -16.48 -12.91 -19.97
CA GLY A 296 -15.14 -12.56 -20.44
C GLY A 296 -14.10 -12.53 -19.31
N VAL A 297 -14.52 -12.40 -18.05
CA VAL A 297 -13.65 -12.44 -16.87
C VAL A 297 -13.42 -13.88 -16.45
N ASP A 298 -12.17 -14.31 -16.40
CA ASP A 298 -11.80 -15.71 -16.11
C ASP A 298 -11.57 -15.98 -14.63
N ALA A 299 -11.02 -15.01 -13.90
CA ALA A 299 -10.79 -15.13 -12.47
C ALA A 299 -11.04 -13.82 -11.73
N ILE A 300 -11.44 -13.93 -10.47
CA ILE A 300 -11.61 -12.81 -9.54
C ILE A 300 -10.92 -13.19 -8.25
N LEU A 301 -9.93 -12.40 -7.85
CA LEU A 301 -9.16 -12.60 -6.62
C LEU A 301 -9.31 -11.37 -5.72
N GLN A 302 -9.88 -11.57 -4.53
CA GLN A 302 -9.90 -10.56 -3.48
C GLN A 302 -8.56 -10.57 -2.76
N VAL A 303 -7.83 -9.46 -2.82
CA VAL A 303 -6.48 -9.35 -2.22
C VAL A 303 -6.47 -8.49 -0.95
N GLY A 304 -7.57 -7.83 -0.63
CA GLY A 304 -7.66 -6.96 0.55
C GLY A 304 -6.76 -5.74 0.44
N LEU A 305 -6.21 -5.32 1.57
CA LEU A 305 -5.15 -4.29 1.66
C LEU A 305 -3.84 -4.98 2.03
N PRO A 306 -2.96 -5.24 1.08
CA PRO A 306 -1.79 -6.10 1.29
C PRO A 306 -0.70 -5.52 2.19
N GLY A 307 -0.79 -4.24 2.56
CA GLY A 307 0.28 -3.59 3.31
C GLY A 307 1.55 -3.39 2.48
N GLY A 308 2.66 -3.22 3.17
CA GLY A 308 3.94 -2.91 2.52
C GLY A 308 4.59 -4.08 1.77
N TYR A 309 4.13 -5.32 1.99
CA TYR A 309 4.82 -6.51 1.47
C TYR A 309 3.90 -7.56 0.85
N GLY A 310 2.60 -7.45 1.04
CA GLY A 310 1.67 -8.50 0.66
C GLY A 310 1.51 -8.72 -0.84
N PHE A 311 1.92 -7.78 -1.68
CA PHE A 311 1.91 -7.99 -3.13
C PHE A 311 2.89 -9.08 -3.61
N TYR A 312 3.90 -9.41 -2.82
CA TYR A 312 4.72 -10.60 -3.06
C TYR A 312 3.87 -11.87 -3.01
N GLY A 313 3.06 -12.03 -1.94
CA GLY A 313 2.14 -13.15 -1.80
C GLY A 313 1.06 -13.20 -2.88
N VAL A 314 0.56 -12.04 -3.33
CA VAL A 314 -0.37 -11.97 -4.47
C VAL A 314 0.29 -12.52 -5.74
N ALA A 315 1.55 -12.18 -6.02
CA ALA A 315 2.28 -12.70 -7.17
C ALA A 315 2.48 -14.23 -7.06
N ASP A 316 2.79 -14.74 -5.85
CA ASP A 316 2.93 -16.17 -5.60
C ASP A 316 1.63 -16.94 -5.81
N ILE A 317 0.49 -16.39 -5.40
CA ILE A 317 -0.83 -16.95 -5.69
C ILE A 317 -1.07 -17.02 -7.20
N LEU A 318 -0.83 -15.92 -7.91
CA LEU A 318 -1.07 -15.84 -9.35
C LEU A 318 -0.22 -16.83 -10.13
N SER A 319 1.03 -17.04 -9.75
CA SER A 319 1.96 -17.99 -10.38
C SER A 319 1.79 -19.44 -9.91
N GLY A 320 1.04 -19.66 -8.82
CA GLY A 320 0.91 -20.98 -8.19
C GLY A 320 2.16 -21.42 -7.42
N ALA A 321 3.06 -20.49 -7.09
CA ALA A 321 4.20 -20.77 -6.22
C ALA A 321 3.73 -21.18 -4.81
N VAL A 322 2.60 -20.62 -4.38
CA VAL A 322 1.88 -21.01 -3.16
C VAL A 322 0.53 -21.59 -3.54
N LEU A 323 0.27 -22.82 -3.08
CA LEU A 323 -1.02 -23.44 -3.13
C LEU A 323 -1.84 -22.98 -1.92
N SER A 324 -2.43 -21.81 -2.00
CA SER A 324 -3.36 -21.32 -1.00
C SER A 324 -4.64 -22.17 -0.98
N LEU A 325 -5.43 -22.06 0.09
CA LEU A 325 -6.78 -22.66 0.21
C LEU A 325 -7.71 -22.35 -0.98
N ILE A 326 -7.34 -21.38 -1.81
CA ILE A 326 -8.03 -21.01 -3.05
C ILE A 326 -8.07 -22.14 -4.09
N HIS A 327 -7.16 -23.11 -4.04
CA HIS A 327 -7.14 -24.27 -4.95
C HIS A 327 -8.04 -25.42 -4.47
N ILE A 328 -8.62 -25.31 -3.27
CA ILE A 328 -9.63 -26.23 -2.77
C ILE A 328 -11.01 -25.63 -3.06
N SER A 329 -11.33 -25.41 -4.32
CA SER A 329 -12.71 -25.18 -4.70
C SER A 329 -13.43 -26.52 -4.71
N GLU A 330 -13.92 -26.94 -3.57
CA GLU A 330 -15.09 -27.83 -3.59
C GLU A 330 -16.22 -27.03 -4.27
N PRO A 331 -16.89 -27.60 -5.28
CA PRO A 331 -18.07 -26.96 -5.84
C PRO A 331 -19.11 -26.91 -4.72
N THR A 332 -19.26 -25.76 -4.09
CA THR A 332 -20.37 -25.51 -3.17
C THR A 332 -21.63 -25.59 -4.00
N ARG A 333 -22.23 -26.78 -4.04
CA ARG A 333 -23.60 -26.94 -4.55
C ARG A 333 -24.46 -26.01 -3.71
N ARG A 334 -25.03 -25.02 -4.36
CA ARG A 334 -26.08 -24.18 -3.79
C ARG A 334 -27.20 -25.13 -3.31
N VAL A 335 -27.27 -25.41 -2.02
CA VAL A 335 -28.41 -26.10 -1.43
C VAL A 335 -29.51 -25.06 -1.36
N VAL A 336 -30.41 -25.10 -2.34
CA VAL A 336 -31.67 -24.38 -2.25
C VAL A 336 -32.50 -25.12 -1.19
N ILE A 337 -32.60 -24.57 -0.01
CA ILE A 337 -33.55 -25.00 1.00
C ILE A 337 -34.91 -24.43 0.57
N SER A 338 -35.73 -25.27 0.02
CA SER A 338 -37.15 -24.99 -0.27
C SER A 338 -37.97 -25.06 0.99
#